data_c60035daa5e4d702868961cf9b6890e1
#
_entry.id   c60035daa5e4d702868961cf9b6890e1
#
_cell.length_a   1.000
_cell.length_b   1.000
_cell.length_c   1.000
_cell.angle_alpha   90.00
_cell.angle_beta   90.00
_cell.angle_gamma   90.00
#
_symmetry.space_group_name_H-M   'P 1'
#
loop_
_entity.id
_entity.type
_entity.pdbx_description
1 polymer ?
#
loop_
_entity_poly.entity_id
_entity_poly.type
_entity_poly.pdbx_seq_one_letter_code
_entity_poly.pdbx_strand_id
1 'polypeptide(L)'
;MVGLLIVAHSERLASGVKEFTEQVTRGQVPIVAVGGAVDGSLGISTDAIRRGLRQIASSDGILVLVDFVSAALSVEAVLEDEPHMRVVISNAPLVEGAYFAAVEASVGATLEETAAAALRGRDLVKVQGHGTSHP
;
A
#
# COMPACT_ATOMS: atom_id res chain seq x y z
N MET A 1 4.48 -15.25 1.14
CA MET A 1 3.67 -14.22 1.82
C MET A 1 3.46 -13.04 0.90
N VAL A 2 2.26 -12.48 0.90
CA VAL A 2 1.95 -11.28 0.12
C VAL A 2 2.78 -10.11 0.61
N GLY A 3 3.35 -9.34 -0.32
CA GLY A 3 4.06 -8.12 0.00
C GLY A 3 3.19 -6.89 -0.17
N LEU A 4 3.51 -5.82 0.53
CA LEU A 4 2.80 -4.56 0.42
C LEU A 4 3.74 -3.49 -0.13
N LEU A 5 3.29 -2.76 -1.15
CA LEU A 5 3.99 -1.60 -1.67
C LEU A 5 3.16 -0.36 -1.36
N ILE A 6 3.75 0.56 -0.62
CA ILE A 6 3.10 1.82 -0.28
C ILE A 6 3.67 2.89 -1.19
N VAL A 7 2.82 3.56 -1.96
CA VAL A 7 3.23 4.60 -2.90
C VAL A 7 2.53 5.90 -2.57
N ALA A 8 3.30 6.92 -2.26
CA ALA A 8 2.77 8.23 -1.90
C ALA A 8 3.60 9.33 -2.55
N HIS A 9 3.03 10.55 -2.61
CA HIS A 9 3.73 11.70 -3.19
C HIS A 9 4.81 12.26 -2.29
N SER A 10 4.78 11.89 -1.01
CA SER A 10 5.77 12.30 -0.02
C SER A 10 6.50 11.06 0.50
N GLU A 11 7.84 11.12 0.51
CA GLU A 11 8.64 10.06 1.09
C GLU A 11 8.32 9.85 2.56
N ARG A 12 8.14 10.94 3.31
CA ARG A 12 7.82 10.86 4.73
C ARG A 12 6.47 10.22 4.97
N LEU A 13 5.49 10.52 4.12
CA LEU A 13 4.17 9.90 4.23
C LEU A 13 4.27 8.40 4.00
N ALA A 14 4.92 7.98 2.93
CA ALA A 14 5.08 6.56 2.60
C ALA A 14 5.82 5.82 3.72
N SER A 15 6.93 6.39 4.19
CA SER A 15 7.72 5.80 5.26
C SER A 15 6.98 5.74 6.58
N GLY A 16 6.16 6.75 6.87
CA GLY A 16 5.36 6.78 8.09
C GLY A 16 4.28 5.71 8.10
N VAL A 17 3.63 5.49 6.97
CA VAL A 17 2.64 4.42 6.84
C VAL A 17 3.32 3.06 6.98
N LYS A 18 4.48 2.87 6.37
CA LYS A 18 5.25 1.65 6.54
C LYS A 18 5.61 1.42 8.00
N GLU A 19 6.12 2.43 8.67
CA GLU A 19 6.50 2.33 10.09
C GLU A 19 5.31 1.90 10.95
N PHE A 20 4.18 2.54 10.73
CA PHE A 20 2.96 2.23 11.46
C PHE A 20 2.51 0.79 11.24
N THR A 21 2.48 0.34 9.99
CA THR A 21 2.04 -1.02 9.66
C THR A 21 3.03 -2.09 10.13
N GLU A 22 4.31 -1.81 10.12
CA GLU A 22 5.33 -2.75 10.59
C GLU A 22 5.21 -3.04 12.08
N GLN A 23 4.77 -2.08 12.87
CA GLN A 23 4.55 -2.30 14.30
C GLN A 23 3.48 -3.36 14.54
N VAL A 24 2.42 -3.33 13.75
CA VAL A 24 1.31 -4.28 13.89
C VAL A 24 1.74 -5.71 13.57
N THR A 25 2.59 -5.87 12.57
CA THR A 25 3.02 -7.18 12.09
C THR A 25 4.37 -7.62 12.65
N ARG A 26 5.00 -6.77 13.43
CA ARG A 26 6.34 -7.03 14.00
C ARG A 26 7.37 -7.35 12.90
N GLY A 27 7.24 -6.67 11.76
CA GLY A 27 8.17 -6.84 10.65
C GLY A 27 8.05 -8.15 9.89
N GLN A 28 6.99 -8.92 10.11
CA GLN A 28 6.83 -10.22 9.44
C GLN A 28 6.35 -10.13 8.00
N VAL A 29 5.74 -9.01 7.61
CA VAL A 29 5.24 -8.81 6.25
C VAL A 29 6.24 -7.98 5.46
N PRO A 30 6.59 -8.39 4.22
CA PRO A 30 7.44 -7.55 3.38
C PRO A 30 6.71 -6.27 3.01
N ILE A 31 7.23 -5.14 3.41
CA ILE A 31 6.64 -3.83 3.13
C ILE A 31 7.72 -2.92 2.57
N VAL A 32 7.45 -2.32 1.41
CA VAL A 32 8.35 -1.33 0.81
C VAL A 32 7.58 -0.03 0.66
N ALA A 33 8.21 1.06 1.03
CA ALA A 33 7.65 2.41 0.89
C ALA A 33 8.35 3.15 -0.22
N VAL A 34 7.58 3.75 -1.12
CA VAL A 34 8.07 4.56 -2.22
C VAL A 34 7.35 5.90 -2.16
N GLY A 35 8.10 6.98 -2.14
CA GLY A 35 7.50 8.31 -2.13
C GLY A 35 8.49 9.38 -2.51
N GLY A 36 7.94 10.48 -3.04
CA GLY A 36 8.74 11.61 -3.46
C GLY A 36 9.32 11.47 -4.87
N ALA A 37 9.70 12.61 -5.44
CA ALA A 37 10.40 12.65 -6.72
C ALA A 37 11.89 12.35 -6.53
N VAL A 38 12.59 12.17 -7.64
CA VAL A 38 14.03 11.83 -7.64
C VAL A 38 14.86 12.86 -6.87
N ASP A 39 14.48 14.13 -6.94
CA ASP A 39 15.21 15.21 -6.27
C ASP A 39 14.80 15.39 -4.80
N GLY A 40 13.94 14.55 -4.28
CA GLY A 40 13.48 14.63 -2.90
C GLY A 40 12.25 15.52 -2.68
N SER A 41 11.78 16.22 -3.71
CA SER A 41 10.55 17.01 -3.61
C SER A 41 9.33 16.11 -3.66
N LEU A 42 8.15 16.71 -3.48
CA LEU A 42 6.89 15.98 -3.61
C LEU A 42 6.72 15.52 -5.05
N GLY A 43 6.23 14.30 -5.23
CA GLY A 43 6.00 13.73 -6.55
C GLY A 43 6.12 12.22 -6.55
N ILE A 44 6.12 11.65 -7.75
CA ILE A 44 6.19 10.19 -7.94
C ILE A 44 7.34 9.86 -8.89
N SER A 45 8.15 8.87 -8.52
CA SER A 45 9.22 8.35 -9.36
C SER A 45 8.83 6.95 -9.85
N THR A 46 8.65 6.79 -11.16
CA THR A 46 8.33 5.47 -11.73
C THR A 46 9.48 4.48 -11.56
N ASP A 47 10.72 4.97 -11.60
CA ASP A 47 11.87 4.09 -11.36
C ASP A 47 11.88 3.55 -9.94
N ALA A 48 11.52 4.39 -8.96
CA ALA A 48 11.44 3.96 -7.57
C ALA A 48 10.31 2.93 -7.38
N ILE A 49 9.17 3.12 -8.04
CA ILE A 49 8.07 2.15 -8.02
C ILE A 49 8.54 0.81 -8.57
N ARG A 50 9.22 0.82 -9.72
CA ARG A 50 9.72 -0.41 -10.35
C ARG A 50 10.69 -1.15 -9.43
N ARG A 51 11.62 -0.43 -8.83
CA ARG A 51 12.57 -1.03 -7.89
C ARG A 51 11.86 -1.64 -6.68
N GLY A 52 10.87 -0.92 -6.14
CA GLY A 52 10.09 -1.40 -5.01
C GLY A 52 9.32 -2.68 -5.33
N LEU A 53 8.67 -2.71 -6.47
CA LEU A 53 7.95 -3.91 -6.93
C LEU A 53 8.90 -5.10 -7.07
N ARG A 54 10.05 -4.89 -7.69
CA ARG A 54 11.03 -5.97 -7.90
C ARG A 54 11.62 -6.47 -6.60
N GLN A 55 11.76 -5.58 -5.62
CA GLN A 55 12.34 -5.93 -4.32
C GLN A 55 11.48 -6.94 -3.56
N ILE A 56 10.16 -6.84 -3.69
CA ILE A 56 9.23 -7.71 -2.95
C ILE A 56 8.45 -8.66 -3.84
N ALA A 57 8.83 -8.77 -5.12
CA ALA A 57 8.14 -9.67 -6.05
C ALA A 57 8.21 -11.11 -5.57
N SER A 58 7.07 -11.79 -5.60
CA SER A 58 6.99 -13.20 -5.23
C SER A 58 5.77 -13.82 -5.91
N SER A 59 5.68 -15.15 -5.86
CA SER A 59 4.53 -15.86 -6.42
C SER A 59 3.23 -15.56 -5.67
N ASP A 60 3.33 -15.10 -4.43
CA ASP A 60 2.14 -14.76 -3.63
C ASP A 60 1.55 -13.41 -4.00
N GLY A 61 2.31 -12.58 -4.69
CA GLY A 61 1.83 -11.32 -5.20
C GLY A 61 2.08 -10.12 -4.29
N ILE A 62 1.74 -8.96 -4.83
CA ILE A 62 1.94 -7.66 -4.18
C ILE A 62 0.62 -6.90 -4.17
N LEU A 63 0.27 -6.34 -3.02
CA LEU A 63 -0.82 -5.38 -2.92
C LEU A 63 -0.21 -3.98 -2.83
N VAL A 64 -0.63 -3.09 -3.72
CA VAL A 64 -0.16 -1.70 -3.75
C VAL A 64 -1.22 -0.81 -3.10
N LEU A 65 -0.79 0.03 -2.16
CA LEU A 65 -1.63 1.03 -1.52
C LEU A 65 -1.10 2.41 -1.88
N VAL A 66 -2.00 3.31 -2.23
CA VAL A 66 -1.63 4.62 -2.78
C VAL A 66 -2.32 5.73 -2.02
N ASP A 67 -1.72 6.91 -2.02
CA ASP A 67 -2.30 8.08 -1.37
C ASP A 67 -3.32 8.79 -2.27
N PHE A 68 -3.10 8.79 -3.58
CA PHE A 68 -3.95 9.54 -4.48
C PHE A 68 -3.98 8.91 -5.87
N VAL A 69 -4.92 9.38 -6.72
CA VAL A 69 -5.15 8.80 -8.05
C VAL A 69 -3.89 8.79 -8.92
N SER A 70 -3.11 9.86 -8.89
CA SER A 70 -1.92 9.95 -9.74
C SER A 70 -0.86 8.90 -9.38
N ALA A 71 -0.78 8.52 -8.11
CA ALA A 71 0.12 7.43 -7.72
C ALA A 71 -0.33 6.11 -8.33
N ALA A 72 -1.64 5.83 -8.31
CA ALA A 72 -2.19 4.63 -8.94
C ALA A 72 -1.88 4.59 -10.44
N LEU A 73 -2.06 5.70 -11.13
CA LEU A 73 -1.77 5.78 -12.56
C LEU A 73 -0.29 5.52 -12.86
N SER A 74 0.60 6.01 -12.01
CA SER A 74 2.03 5.76 -12.17
C SER A 74 2.38 4.29 -11.97
N VAL A 75 1.73 3.63 -11.02
CA VAL A 75 1.92 2.18 -10.81
C VAL A 75 1.41 1.40 -12.02
N GLU A 76 0.22 1.75 -12.53
CA GLU A 76 -0.32 1.10 -13.72
C GLU A 76 0.62 1.20 -14.91
N ALA A 77 1.24 2.38 -15.12
CA ALA A 77 2.19 2.58 -16.20
C ALA A 77 3.41 1.67 -16.06
N VAL A 78 3.93 1.51 -14.84
CA VAL A 78 5.06 0.61 -14.57
C VAL A 78 4.68 -0.84 -14.86
N LEU A 79 3.46 -1.25 -14.47
CA LEU A 79 3.02 -2.62 -14.63
C LEU A 79 2.84 -3.03 -16.09
N GLU A 80 2.65 -2.08 -17.00
CA GLU A 80 2.60 -2.38 -18.44
C GLU A 80 3.91 -3.04 -18.91
N ASP A 81 5.03 -2.70 -18.28
CA ASP A 81 6.34 -3.25 -18.61
C ASP A 81 6.69 -4.49 -17.78
N GLU A 82 5.81 -4.91 -16.88
CA GLU A 82 6.05 -6.02 -15.96
C GLU A 82 4.88 -7.00 -15.98
N PRO A 83 4.52 -7.56 -17.15
CA PRO A 83 3.29 -8.35 -17.30
C PRO A 83 3.29 -9.66 -16.51
N HIS A 84 4.46 -10.12 -16.07
CA HIS A 84 4.60 -11.35 -15.30
C HIS A 84 4.38 -11.16 -13.80
N MET A 85 4.33 -9.93 -13.34
CA MET A 85 4.13 -9.66 -11.91
C MET A 85 2.66 -9.78 -11.52
N ARG A 86 2.42 -10.41 -10.38
CA ARG A 86 1.09 -10.54 -9.82
C ARG A 86 0.86 -9.40 -8.84
N VAL A 87 0.13 -8.38 -9.28
CA VAL A 87 -0.05 -7.14 -8.52
C VAL A 87 -1.50 -6.68 -8.55
N VAL A 88 -2.01 -6.27 -7.41
CA VAL A 88 -3.32 -5.61 -7.30
C VAL A 88 -3.09 -4.22 -6.74
N ILE A 89 -3.67 -3.21 -7.36
CA ILE A 89 -3.67 -1.84 -6.85
C ILE A 89 -4.97 -1.62 -6.10
N SER A 90 -4.88 -1.26 -4.82
CA SER A 90 -6.04 -1.15 -3.96
C SER A 90 -6.71 0.21 -4.05
N ASN A 91 -8.05 0.21 -3.97
CA ASN A 91 -8.85 1.42 -3.81
C ASN A 91 -9.05 1.81 -2.34
N ALA A 92 -8.39 1.13 -1.42
CA ALA A 92 -8.57 1.37 0.01
C ALA A 92 -7.99 2.72 0.43
N PRO A 93 -8.49 3.30 1.52
CA PRO A 93 -7.82 4.44 2.15
C PRO A 93 -6.44 3.97 2.62
N LEU A 94 -5.44 4.85 2.45
CA LEU A 94 -4.04 4.46 2.58
C LEU A 94 -3.67 3.88 3.94
N VAL A 95 -3.97 4.61 5.01
CA VAL A 95 -3.55 4.20 6.36
C VAL A 95 -4.33 2.98 6.83
N GLU A 96 -5.65 3.07 6.77
CA GLU A 96 -6.53 1.98 7.20
C GLU A 96 -6.33 0.74 6.35
N GLY A 97 -6.21 0.93 5.04
CA GLY A 97 -6.01 -0.18 4.11
C GLY A 97 -4.69 -0.89 4.34
N ALA A 98 -3.62 -0.14 4.55
CA ALA A 98 -2.31 -0.73 4.83
C ALA A 98 -2.34 -1.54 6.13
N TYR A 99 -2.98 -1.02 7.14
CA TYR A 99 -3.11 -1.72 8.42
C TYR A 99 -3.84 -3.05 8.26
N PHE A 100 -5.05 -3.02 7.69
CA PHE A 100 -5.82 -4.25 7.53
C PHE A 100 -5.15 -5.25 6.59
N ALA A 101 -4.55 -4.76 5.51
CA ALA A 101 -3.81 -5.63 4.60
C ALA A 101 -2.64 -6.31 5.29
N ALA A 102 -1.88 -5.56 6.08
CA ALA A 102 -0.73 -6.12 6.79
C ALA A 102 -1.15 -7.21 7.78
N VAL A 103 -2.23 -6.99 8.51
CA VAL A 103 -2.74 -7.99 9.45
C VAL A 103 -3.12 -9.28 8.72
N GLU A 104 -3.84 -9.16 7.60
CA GLU A 104 -4.24 -10.34 6.82
C GLU A 104 -3.01 -11.05 6.22
N ALA A 105 -2.09 -10.29 5.64
CA ALA A 105 -0.88 -10.89 5.06
C ALA A 105 -0.06 -11.62 6.12
N SER A 106 -0.03 -11.10 7.34
CA SER A 106 0.77 -11.69 8.42
C SER A 106 0.32 -13.08 8.82
N VAL A 107 -0.93 -13.43 8.55
CA VAL A 107 -1.45 -14.77 8.83
C VAL A 107 -1.48 -15.66 7.57
N GLY A 108 -0.80 -15.25 6.51
CA GLY A 108 -0.63 -16.04 5.32
C GLY A 108 -1.79 -15.98 4.32
N ALA A 109 -2.60 -14.94 4.37
CA ALA A 109 -3.72 -14.77 3.45
C ALA A 109 -3.25 -14.64 2.00
N THR A 110 -4.14 -14.98 1.06
CA THR A 110 -3.89 -14.82 -0.37
C THR A 110 -3.92 -13.33 -0.76
N LEU A 111 -3.47 -13.03 -1.96
CA LEU A 111 -3.53 -11.67 -2.48
C LEU A 111 -4.97 -11.16 -2.53
N GLU A 112 -5.90 -12.01 -2.96
CA GLU A 112 -7.32 -11.65 -3.03
C GLU A 112 -7.90 -11.37 -1.64
N GLU A 113 -7.57 -12.19 -0.66
CA GLU A 113 -8.01 -11.99 0.72
C GLU A 113 -7.40 -10.72 1.33
N THR A 114 -6.12 -10.49 1.05
CA THR A 114 -5.42 -9.32 1.54
C THR A 114 -6.01 -8.04 0.92
N ALA A 115 -6.31 -8.08 -0.38
CA ALA A 115 -6.95 -6.95 -1.05
C ALA A 115 -8.34 -6.66 -0.47
N ALA A 116 -9.12 -7.71 -0.21
CA ALA A 116 -10.45 -7.55 0.41
C ALA A 116 -10.35 -6.95 1.81
N ALA A 117 -9.35 -7.38 2.59
CA ALA A 117 -9.12 -6.84 3.92
C ALA A 117 -8.82 -5.34 3.88
N ALA A 118 -7.97 -4.91 2.93
CA ALA A 118 -7.65 -3.51 2.77
C ALA A 118 -8.91 -2.67 2.53
N LEU A 119 -9.81 -3.16 1.69
CA LEU A 119 -11.05 -2.43 1.36
C LEU A 119 -11.97 -2.25 2.57
N ARG A 120 -11.90 -3.13 3.56
CA ARG A 120 -12.68 -2.95 4.80
C ARG A 120 -12.30 -1.68 5.55
N GLY A 121 -11.12 -1.11 5.26
CA GLY A 121 -10.72 0.16 5.85
C GLY A 121 -11.65 1.31 5.55
N ARG A 122 -12.41 1.24 4.45
CA ARG A 122 -13.42 2.25 4.10
C ARG A 122 -14.53 2.34 5.15
N ASP A 123 -14.82 1.24 5.81
CA ASP A 123 -15.96 1.14 6.72
C ASP A 123 -15.56 1.25 8.19
N LEU A 124 -14.29 1.54 8.45
CA LEU A 124 -13.80 1.66 9.82
C LEU A 124 -14.44 2.86 10.52
N VAL A 125 -15.16 2.60 11.59
CA VAL A 125 -15.79 3.64 12.41
C VAL A 125 -14.78 4.05 13.47
N LYS A 126 -14.31 5.30 13.41
CA LYS A 126 -13.28 5.82 14.32
C LYS A 126 -13.85 6.48 15.55
N VAL A 127 -15.08 7.00 15.43
CA VAL A 127 -15.72 7.71 16.52
C VAL A 127 -17.05 7.06 16.83
N GLN A 128 -17.25 6.68 18.07
CA GLN A 128 -18.49 6.04 18.53
C GLN A 128 -19.60 7.07 18.71
N GLY A 129 -20.83 6.66 18.43
CA GLY A 129 -22.00 7.48 18.69
C GLY A 129 -22.11 8.72 17.81
N HIS A 130 -22.06 9.90 18.39
CA HIS A 130 -22.41 11.16 17.72
C HIS A 130 -21.22 11.96 17.19
N GLY A 131 -20.04 11.37 17.17
CA GLY A 131 -18.83 12.11 16.83
C GLY A 131 -18.81 12.69 15.41
N THR A 132 -19.60 12.14 14.51
CA THR A 132 -19.55 12.50 13.10
C THR A 132 -20.63 13.50 12.69
N SER A 133 -21.44 13.91 13.60
CA SER A 133 -22.54 14.79 13.24
C SER A 133 -22.00 16.03 12.57
N HIS A 134 -21.98 16.27 11.79
CA HIS A 134 -21.90 17.20 11.13
C HIS A 134 -21.35 17.57 10.15
N PRO A 135 -21.61 17.78 9.82
CA PRO A 135 -21.61 18.52 8.96
C PRO A 135 -21.83 18.88 8.27
#